data_b3cfad70ec61ff6952581f8ece0f29e7
#
_entry.id   b3cfad70ec61ff6952581f8ece0f29e7
#
_cell.length_a   1.000
_cell.length_b   1.000
_cell.length_c   1.000
_cell.angle_alpha   90.00
_cell.angle_beta   90.00
_cell.angle_gamma   90.00
#
_symmetry.space_group_name_H-M   'P 1'
#
loop_
_entity.id
_entity.type
_entity.pdbx_description
1 polymer ?
#
loop_
_entity_poly.entity_id
_entity_poly.type
_entity_poly.pdbx_seq_one_letter_code
_entity_poly.pdbx_strand_id
1 'polypeptide(L)'
;MNEIFLMKLGEIVLKGANKRQFESRLRQNVRRRMKPYGNFDVYIMQSTVYVEPMDELADVDGAWEACHSIFGVVSLCRCRPCEKNLDAIFNAIEEYLGDDLDCAGSFKVESKRSDKAFPLTSIAISQEIGGRLAEAHPGVRVDVHHPDYTVYVEVRDLAAYVHGPAEPGAGGLPTGVGGRAMCLLSGGIDSPVAAYMIAKRGVEIACVHFFSYPYTSQLAKDKVIELARLVTKYSGKMTVNVVSFTEIQEAIRDNCPEEFFTLIMRRFMMEISQRIAKHDGCGALITGENLGQVASQTMEAMAVTGAVVDIPIFMPLVGMDKEELVTIARKIGTLETSILPYEDCCTVFTPKHPKTKPTLGQVLNAEKNLDREALITRALENIEKIKVAYHDEPVL
;
A
#
# COMPACT_ATOMS: atom_id res chain seq x y z
N MET A 1 -13.95 3.38 28.35
CA MET A 1 -13.72 4.57 27.51
C MET A 1 -14.24 4.24 26.10
N ASN A 2 -15.28 4.92 25.62
CA ASN A 2 -15.92 4.51 24.35
C ASN A 2 -15.42 5.35 23.17
N GLU A 3 -14.14 5.24 22.88
CA GLU A 3 -13.54 5.86 21.69
C GLU A 3 -13.75 4.94 20.49
N ILE A 4 -14.12 5.51 19.35
CA ILE A 4 -14.30 4.79 18.09
C ILE A 4 -13.56 5.48 16.94
N PHE A 5 -13.37 4.78 15.82
CA PHE A 5 -12.79 5.38 14.63
C PHE A 5 -13.84 5.57 13.55
N LEU A 6 -13.87 6.76 12.97
CA LEU A 6 -14.66 7.07 11.77
C LEU A 6 -13.71 7.21 10.58
N MET A 7 -13.84 6.35 9.59
CA MET A 7 -13.00 6.36 8.40
C MET A 7 -13.83 6.70 7.17
N LYS A 8 -13.51 7.79 6.49
CA LYS A 8 -14.24 8.27 5.30
C LYS A 8 -13.78 7.51 4.05
N LEU A 9 -14.76 7.09 3.23
CA LEU A 9 -14.49 6.45 1.95
C LEU A 9 -14.01 7.47 0.92
N GLY A 10 -13.03 7.06 0.08
CA GLY A 10 -12.54 7.83 -1.05
C GLY A 10 -13.28 7.52 -2.35
N GLU A 11 -12.54 7.05 -3.35
CA GLU A 11 -13.03 6.74 -4.69
C GLU A 11 -14.21 5.74 -4.72
N ILE A 12 -14.40 4.96 -3.66
CA ILE A 12 -15.48 3.99 -3.52
C ILE A 12 -16.84 4.65 -3.69
N VAL A 13 -17.00 5.89 -3.24
CA VAL A 13 -18.26 6.64 -3.33
C VAL A 13 -18.71 6.83 -4.78
N LEU A 14 -17.76 6.87 -5.72
CA LEU A 14 -17.99 7.09 -7.15
C LEU A 14 -18.29 5.81 -7.94
N LYS A 15 -18.34 4.62 -7.30
CA LYS A 15 -18.41 3.32 -8.00
C LYS A 15 -19.80 2.90 -8.45
N GLY A 16 -20.81 3.75 -8.29
CA GLY A 16 -22.18 3.49 -8.79
C GLY A 16 -22.72 2.12 -8.34
N ALA A 17 -23.18 1.30 -9.27
CA ALA A 17 -23.79 -0.01 -9.00
C ALA A 17 -22.83 -0.99 -8.26
N ASN A 18 -21.54 -0.86 -8.44
CA ASN A 18 -20.54 -1.74 -7.83
C ASN A 18 -20.16 -1.32 -6.39
N LYS A 19 -20.64 -0.19 -5.89
CA LYS A 19 -20.28 0.38 -4.58
C LYS A 19 -20.37 -0.65 -3.44
N ARG A 20 -21.47 -1.43 -3.39
CA ARG A 20 -21.65 -2.46 -2.34
C ARG A 20 -20.57 -3.52 -2.31
N GLN A 21 -20.06 -3.93 -3.47
CA GLN A 21 -18.97 -4.91 -3.56
C GLN A 21 -17.66 -4.33 -2.99
N PHE A 22 -17.33 -3.09 -3.32
CA PHE A 22 -16.16 -2.38 -2.80
C PHE A 22 -16.26 -2.15 -1.29
N GLU A 23 -17.42 -1.73 -0.79
CA GLU A 23 -17.68 -1.56 0.66
C GLU A 23 -17.56 -2.89 1.41
N SER A 24 -18.11 -3.98 0.86
CA SER A 24 -17.98 -5.32 1.47
C SER A 24 -16.52 -5.76 1.56
N ARG A 25 -15.74 -5.56 0.49
CA ARG A 25 -14.30 -5.88 0.48
C ARG A 25 -13.53 -5.01 1.48
N LEU A 26 -13.81 -3.70 1.52
CA LEU A 26 -13.18 -2.81 2.48
C LEU A 26 -13.47 -3.26 3.92
N ARG A 27 -14.73 -3.53 4.26
CA ARG A 27 -15.12 -4.02 5.59
C ARG A 27 -14.35 -5.30 5.97
N GLN A 28 -14.21 -6.25 5.03
CA GLN A 28 -13.42 -7.47 5.26
C GLN A 28 -11.93 -7.16 5.51
N ASN A 29 -11.36 -6.21 4.75
CA ASN A 29 -9.97 -5.81 4.91
C ASN A 29 -9.75 -5.14 6.28
N VAL A 30 -10.64 -4.22 6.68
CA VAL A 30 -10.59 -3.57 8.00
C VAL A 30 -10.72 -4.61 9.11
N ARG A 31 -11.73 -5.49 9.08
CA ARG A 31 -11.89 -6.57 10.08
C ARG A 31 -10.64 -7.43 10.21
N ARG A 32 -10.02 -7.79 9.09
CA ARG A 32 -8.77 -8.58 9.09
C ARG A 32 -7.63 -7.81 9.73
N ARG A 33 -7.55 -6.49 9.46
CA ARG A 33 -6.51 -5.61 9.99
C ARG A 33 -6.64 -5.42 11.50
N MET A 34 -7.86 -5.38 12.02
CA MET A 34 -8.13 -5.20 13.45
C MET A 34 -7.84 -6.44 14.31
N LYS A 35 -7.88 -7.65 13.72
CA LYS A 35 -7.71 -8.91 14.47
C LYS A 35 -6.51 -8.98 15.44
N PRO A 36 -5.30 -8.50 15.09
CA PRO A 36 -4.17 -8.54 16.01
C PRO A 36 -4.32 -7.64 17.24
N TYR A 37 -5.19 -6.65 17.16
CA TYR A 37 -5.36 -5.61 18.19
C TYR A 37 -6.55 -5.87 19.13
N GLY A 38 -7.30 -6.95 18.95
CA GLY A 38 -8.43 -7.30 19.79
C GLY A 38 -9.75 -7.45 19.04
N ASN A 39 -10.84 -7.35 19.77
CA ASN A 39 -12.19 -7.51 19.25
C ASN A 39 -12.79 -6.14 18.90
N PHE A 40 -13.06 -5.94 17.62
CA PHE A 40 -13.66 -4.70 17.08
C PHE A 40 -14.87 -5.03 16.24
N ASP A 41 -15.98 -4.32 16.44
CA ASP A 41 -17.04 -4.31 15.43
C ASP A 41 -16.70 -3.35 14.30
N VAL A 42 -16.96 -3.79 13.07
CA VAL A 42 -16.67 -3.01 11.85
C VAL A 42 -17.88 -3.04 10.95
N TYR A 43 -18.48 -1.88 10.75
CA TYR A 43 -19.62 -1.71 9.85
C TYR A 43 -19.47 -0.45 8.99
N ILE A 44 -20.28 -0.34 7.91
CA ILE A 44 -20.26 0.81 7.00
C ILE A 44 -21.67 1.39 6.94
N MET A 45 -21.77 2.68 7.20
CA MET A 45 -23.01 3.44 7.12
C MET A 45 -22.72 4.83 6.56
N GLN A 46 -23.58 5.31 5.64
CA GLN A 46 -23.45 6.64 5.03
C GLN A 46 -22.03 6.94 4.51
N SER A 47 -21.42 5.97 3.79
CA SER A 47 -20.05 6.08 3.23
C SER A 47 -18.96 6.35 4.28
N THR A 48 -19.17 5.90 5.49
CA THR A 48 -18.19 5.94 6.59
C THR A 48 -18.05 4.54 7.18
N VAL A 49 -16.82 4.09 7.38
CA VAL A 49 -16.52 2.88 8.16
C VAL A 49 -16.45 3.28 9.63
N TYR A 50 -17.13 2.53 10.46
CA TYR A 50 -17.08 2.61 11.91
C TYR A 50 -16.25 1.42 12.40
N VAL A 51 -15.33 1.69 13.35
CA VAL A 51 -14.52 0.68 14.01
C VAL A 51 -14.66 0.93 15.52
N GLU A 52 -15.35 0.02 16.18
CA GLU A 52 -15.71 0.15 17.59
C GLU A 52 -15.04 -0.96 18.41
N PRO A 53 -14.25 -0.65 19.46
CA PRO A 53 -13.73 -1.65 20.36
C PRO A 53 -14.89 -2.29 21.13
N MET A 54 -14.92 -3.63 21.22
CA MET A 54 -15.99 -4.40 21.85
C MET A 54 -15.69 -4.81 23.28
N ASP A 55 -14.44 -4.63 23.71
CA ASP A 55 -13.99 -4.92 25.06
C ASP A 55 -12.83 -3.99 25.47
N GLU A 56 -12.55 -3.97 26.79
CA GLU A 56 -11.51 -3.12 27.37
C GLU A 56 -10.08 -3.64 27.11
N LEU A 57 -9.92 -4.85 26.57
CA LEU A 57 -8.63 -5.47 26.29
C LEU A 57 -8.13 -5.12 24.87
N ALA A 58 -8.96 -4.45 24.07
CA ALA A 58 -8.57 -4.04 22.72
C ALA A 58 -7.43 -3.01 22.77
N ASP A 59 -6.39 -3.27 21.99
CA ASP A 59 -5.31 -2.30 21.73
C ASP A 59 -5.81 -1.23 20.76
N VAL A 60 -6.41 -0.18 21.31
CA VAL A 60 -7.02 0.92 20.55
C VAL A 60 -5.95 1.72 19.80
N ASP A 61 -4.79 1.95 20.41
CA ASP A 61 -3.71 2.74 19.78
C ASP A 61 -3.04 1.97 18.63
N GLY A 62 -2.71 0.70 18.83
CA GLY A 62 -2.19 -0.14 17.73
C GLY A 62 -3.19 -0.30 16.59
N ALA A 63 -4.49 -0.44 16.90
CA ALA A 63 -5.56 -0.48 15.90
C ALA A 63 -5.68 0.83 15.11
N TRP A 64 -5.55 1.98 15.80
CA TRP A 64 -5.55 3.30 15.17
C TRP A 64 -4.42 3.43 14.15
N GLU A 65 -3.19 3.15 14.56
CA GLU A 65 -2.03 3.20 13.67
C GLU A 65 -2.20 2.27 12.45
N ALA A 66 -2.79 1.09 12.66
CA ALA A 66 -3.03 0.15 11.57
C ALA A 66 -4.06 0.68 10.55
N CYS A 67 -5.02 1.52 10.97
CA CYS A 67 -6.04 2.11 10.10
C CYS A 67 -5.44 3.03 9.02
N HIS A 68 -4.32 3.71 9.28
CA HIS A 68 -3.66 4.61 8.33
C HIS A 68 -3.13 3.91 7.08
N SER A 69 -2.92 2.59 7.14
CA SER A 69 -2.40 1.81 6.02
C SER A 69 -3.48 1.09 5.20
N ILE A 70 -4.77 1.32 5.48
CA ILE A 70 -5.87 0.63 4.80
C ILE A 70 -6.28 1.37 3.52
N PHE A 71 -6.09 0.73 2.37
CA PHE A 71 -6.53 1.28 1.10
C PHE A 71 -8.06 1.34 0.99
N GLY A 72 -8.56 2.45 0.42
CA GLY A 72 -9.98 2.77 0.32
C GLY A 72 -10.45 3.85 1.29
N VAL A 73 -9.63 4.20 2.28
CA VAL A 73 -9.88 5.22 3.30
C VAL A 73 -9.06 6.47 2.97
N VAL A 74 -9.71 7.63 2.86
CA VAL A 74 -9.03 8.91 2.54
C VAL A 74 -8.79 9.77 3.76
N SER A 75 -9.59 9.61 4.80
CA SER A 75 -9.51 10.41 6.02
C SER A 75 -10.08 9.58 7.17
N LEU A 76 -9.48 9.70 8.34
CA LEU A 76 -9.89 9.00 9.54
C LEU A 76 -9.79 9.94 10.75
N CYS A 77 -10.66 9.73 11.73
CA CYS A 77 -10.63 10.43 13.00
C CYS A 77 -11.00 9.51 14.14
N ARG A 78 -10.32 9.69 15.26
CA ARG A 78 -10.73 9.14 16.56
C ARG A 78 -11.82 10.03 17.10
N CYS A 79 -12.89 9.48 17.61
CA CYS A 79 -14.01 10.25 18.09
C CYS A 79 -14.66 9.64 19.32
N ARG A 80 -15.27 10.51 20.13
CA ARG A 80 -16.10 10.15 21.25
C ARG A 80 -17.56 10.16 20.83
N PRO A 81 -18.29 9.04 20.87
CA PRO A 81 -19.74 9.02 20.69
C PRO A 81 -20.45 9.57 21.94
N CYS A 82 -21.54 10.29 21.73
CA CYS A 82 -22.40 10.80 22.80
C CYS A 82 -23.86 10.86 22.34
N GLU A 83 -24.76 11.11 23.28
CA GLU A 83 -26.18 11.30 23.01
C GLU A 83 -26.41 12.54 22.10
N LYS A 84 -27.48 12.50 21.30
CA LYS A 84 -27.85 13.58 20.39
C LYS A 84 -28.60 14.71 21.14
N ASN A 85 -27.91 15.37 22.06
CA ASN A 85 -28.35 16.59 22.70
C ASN A 85 -27.15 17.50 22.98
N LEU A 86 -27.38 18.80 23.13
CA LEU A 86 -26.30 19.78 23.27
C LEU A 86 -25.47 19.61 24.54
N ASP A 87 -26.10 19.21 25.64
CA ASP A 87 -25.39 19.04 26.90
C ASP A 87 -24.45 17.84 26.87
N ALA A 88 -24.92 16.72 26.30
CA ALA A 88 -24.08 15.54 26.13
C ALA A 88 -22.91 15.80 25.10
N ILE A 89 -23.18 16.58 24.04
CA ILE A 89 -22.14 16.98 23.08
C ILE A 89 -21.09 17.85 23.77
N PHE A 90 -21.52 18.88 24.53
CA PHE A 90 -20.61 19.75 25.25
C PHE A 90 -19.75 18.97 26.25
N ASN A 91 -20.40 18.15 27.11
CA ASN A 91 -19.67 17.35 28.10
C ASN A 91 -18.67 16.36 27.42
N ALA A 92 -19.04 15.75 26.30
CA ALA A 92 -18.14 14.88 25.56
C ALA A 92 -16.92 15.63 24.98
N ILE A 93 -17.09 16.90 24.57
CA ILE A 93 -15.98 17.72 24.11
C ILE A 93 -15.05 18.05 25.28
N GLU A 94 -15.60 18.50 26.40
CA GLU A 94 -14.82 18.81 27.62
C GLU A 94 -13.99 17.63 28.10
N GLU A 95 -14.62 16.44 28.18
CA GLU A 95 -13.96 15.23 28.64
C GLU A 95 -12.91 14.68 27.67
N TYR A 96 -13.04 14.93 26.37
CA TYR A 96 -12.25 14.28 25.34
C TYR A 96 -11.25 15.21 24.64
N LEU A 97 -11.58 16.49 24.49
CA LEU A 97 -10.80 17.48 23.76
C LEU A 97 -10.43 18.71 24.60
N GLY A 98 -10.83 18.74 25.89
CA GLY A 98 -10.60 19.89 26.76
C GLY A 98 -9.12 20.26 26.89
N ASP A 99 -8.25 19.27 27.10
CA ASP A 99 -6.80 19.49 27.20
C ASP A 99 -6.20 20.04 25.89
N ASP A 100 -6.68 19.55 24.73
CA ASP A 100 -6.25 20.05 23.42
C ASP A 100 -6.70 21.51 23.20
N LEU A 101 -7.93 21.84 23.64
CA LEU A 101 -8.46 23.20 23.59
C LEU A 101 -7.65 24.14 24.45
N ASP A 102 -7.34 23.76 25.70
CA ASP A 102 -6.54 24.58 26.63
C ASP A 102 -5.13 24.84 26.11
N CYS A 103 -4.57 23.93 25.30
CA CYS A 103 -3.28 24.10 24.64
C CYS A 103 -3.33 24.98 23.37
N ALA A 104 -4.52 25.26 22.83
CA ALA A 104 -4.68 26.04 21.61
C ALA A 104 -4.73 27.55 21.88
N GLY A 105 -4.21 28.38 21.01
CA GLY A 105 -4.34 29.83 21.06
C GLY A 105 -5.69 30.35 20.56
N SER A 106 -6.33 29.54 19.67
CA SER A 106 -7.65 29.87 19.11
C SER A 106 -8.36 28.61 18.63
N PHE A 107 -9.70 28.65 18.63
CA PHE A 107 -10.51 27.53 18.17
C PHE A 107 -11.73 27.93 17.37
N LYS A 108 -12.30 26.98 16.66
CA LYS A 108 -13.68 27.00 16.13
C LYS A 108 -14.38 25.67 16.33
N VAL A 109 -15.71 25.69 16.26
CA VAL A 109 -16.54 24.50 16.18
C VAL A 109 -17.08 24.37 14.76
N GLU A 110 -16.92 23.20 14.15
CA GLU A 110 -17.49 22.87 12.84
C GLU A 110 -18.42 21.66 12.96
N SER A 111 -19.69 21.85 12.63
CA SER A 111 -20.70 20.82 12.81
C SER A 111 -21.24 20.30 11.49
N LYS A 112 -21.49 19.00 11.41
CA LYS A 112 -22.20 18.31 10.32
C LYS A 112 -23.40 17.60 10.88
N ARG A 113 -24.55 17.74 10.20
CA ARG A 113 -25.80 17.08 10.57
C ARG A 113 -26.29 16.20 9.43
N SER A 114 -26.13 14.89 9.56
CA SER A 114 -26.73 13.89 8.66
C SER A 114 -28.14 13.53 9.10
N ASP A 115 -28.38 13.43 10.41
CA ASP A 115 -29.71 13.19 10.97
C ASP A 115 -30.59 14.44 10.85
N LYS A 116 -31.59 14.36 9.97
CA LYS A 116 -32.54 15.46 9.74
C LYS A 116 -33.59 15.63 10.85
N ALA A 117 -33.73 14.63 11.71
CA ALA A 117 -34.66 14.70 12.88
C ALA A 117 -34.07 15.53 14.04
N PHE A 118 -32.75 15.76 14.06
CA PHE A 118 -32.16 16.64 15.08
C PHE A 118 -32.65 18.08 14.90
N PRO A 119 -33.09 18.77 15.98
CA PRO A 119 -33.84 20.02 15.85
C PRO A 119 -33.02 21.21 15.32
N LEU A 120 -31.70 21.22 15.57
CA LEU A 120 -30.82 22.33 15.19
C LEU A 120 -30.15 22.11 13.84
N THR A 121 -29.87 23.20 13.13
CA THR A 121 -29.03 23.16 11.93
C THR A 121 -27.54 23.01 12.30
N SER A 122 -26.69 22.60 11.35
CA SER A 122 -25.24 22.52 11.60
C SER A 122 -24.68 23.85 12.08
N ILE A 123 -25.11 24.98 11.51
CA ILE A 123 -24.67 26.32 11.92
C ILE A 123 -25.09 26.61 13.36
N ALA A 124 -26.36 26.32 13.72
CA ALA A 124 -26.83 26.55 15.07
C ALA A 124 -26.12 25.67 16.10
N ILE A 125 -25.79 24.43 15.78
CA ILE A 125 -24.99 23.54 16.63
C ILE A 125 -23.60 24.17 16.86
N SER A 126 -22.93 24.61 15.79
CA SER A 126 -21.58 25.22 15.89
C SER A 126 -21.60 26.49 16.74
N GLN A 127 -22.62 27.32 16.58
CA GLN A 127 -22.74 28.56 17.36
C GLN A 127 -22.99 28.28 18.85
N GLU A 128 -23.92 27.39 19.17
CA GLU A 128 -24.30 27.08 20.53
C GLU A 128 -23.14 26.39 21.29
N ILE A 129 -22.55 25.37 20.70
CA ILE A 129 -21.39 24.67 21.30
C ILE A 129 -20.17 25.60 21.38
N GLY A 130 -19.91 26.39 20.31
CA GLY A 130 -18.81 27.35 20.31
C GLY A 130 -18.94 28.43 21.38
N GLY A 131 -20.17 28.91 21.64
CA GLY A 131 -20.44 29.87 22.72
C GLY A 131 -20.16 29.27 24.11
N ARG A 132 -20.65 28.04 24.36
CA ARG A 132 -20.41 27.32 25.63
C ARG A 132 -18.92 27.05 25.88
N LEU A 133 -18.19 26.63 24.84
CA LEU A 133 -16.75 26.38 24.95
C LEU A 133 -15.96 27.68 25.18
N ALA A 134 -16.38 28.79 24.58
CA ALA A 134 -15.74 30.12 24.84
C ALA A 134 -15.95 30.57 26.28
N GLU A 135 -17.07 30.23 26.90
CA GLU A 135 -17.34 30.51 28.32
C GLU A 135 -16.52 29.59 29.26
N ALA A 136 -16.37 28.31 28.87
CA ALA A 136 -15.62 27.32 29.66
C ALA A 136 -14.10 27.52 29.54
N HIS A 137 -13.59 27.96 28.37
CA HIS A 137 -12.16 28.18 28.07
C HIS A 137 -11.85 29.70 27.80
N PRO A 138 -11.96 30.59 28.79
CA PRO A 138 -11.81 32.04 28.58
C PRO A 138 -10.39 32.46 28.14
N GLY A 139 -9.41 31.56 28.25
CA GLY A 139 -8.04 31.76 27.77
C GLY A 139 -7.84 31.50 26.28
N VAL A 140 -8.82 30.86 25.60
CA VAL A 140 -8.74 30.44 24.19
C VAL A 140 -9.65 31.33 23.33
N ARG A 141 -9.10 31.99 22.32
CA ARG A 141 -9.86 32.90 21.46
C ARG A 141 -10.69 32.11 20.41
N VAL A 142 -11.92 32.57 20.18
CA VAL A 142 -12.70 32.08 19.03
C VAL A 142 -12.21 32.70 17.74
N ASP A 143 -11.77 31.91 16.77
CA ASP A 143 -11.36 32.36 15.44
C ASP A 143 -11.95 31.43 14.37
N VAL A 144 -13.00 31.89 13.68
CA VAL A 144 -13.73 31.12 12.68
C VAL A 144 -13.00 31.02 11.33
N HIS A 145 -11.99 31.85 11.09
CA HIS A 145 -11.27 31.91 9.82
C HIS A 145 -9.92 31.21 9.86
N HIS A 146 -9.16 31.42 10.93
CA HIS A 146 -7.80 30.89 11.08
C HIS A 146 -7.60 30.29 12.49
N PRO A 147 -8.38 29.24 12.87
CA PRO A 147 -8.24 28.64 14.18
C PRO A 147 -6.97 27.79 14.26
N ASP A 148 -6.34 27.74 15.42
CA ASP A 148 -5.26 26.80 15.72
C ASP A 148 -5.82 25.38 15.90
N TYR A 149 -7.04 25.28 16.47
CA TYR A 149 -7.73 24.00 16.69
C TYR A 149 -9.18 24.03 16.20
N THR A 150 -9.63 22.97 15.56
CA THR A 150 -11.04 22.83 15.15
C THR A 150 -11.68 21.64 15.84
N VAL A 151 -12.73 21.90 16.62
CA VAL A 151 -13.59 20.90 17.20
C VAL A 151 -14.66 20.51 16.17
N TYR A 152 -14.77 19.24 15.86
CA TYR A 152 -15.79 18.73 14.96
C TYR A 152 -16.91 18.03 15.72
N VAL A 153 -18.16 18.36 15.34
CA VAL A 153 -19.37 17.71 15.85
C VAL A 153 -20.14 17.09 14.68
N GLU A 154 -20.24 15.79 14.64
CA GLU A 154 -21.04 15.09 13.61
C GLU A 154 -22.29 14.48 14.22
N VAL A 155 -23.46 15.08 13.99
CA VAL A 155 -24.75 14.49 14.42
C VAL A 155 -25.25 13.54 13.31
N ARG A 156 -25.22 12.24 13.61
CA ARG A 156 -25.56 11.14 12.71
C ARG A 156 -26.77 10.35 13.22
N ASP A 157 -27.20 9.32 12.46
CA ASP A 157 -28.42 8.58 12.79
C ASP A 157 -28.34 7.89 14.17
N LEU A 158 -27.22 7.26 14.52
CA LEU A 158 -27.05 6.49 15.76
C LEU A 158 -26.70 7.36 16.97
N ALA A 159 -25.78 8.32 16.81
CA ALA A 159 -25.24 9.13 17.90
C ALA A 159 -24.72 10.48 17.36
N ALA A 160 -24.33 11.37 18.27
CA ALA A 160 -23.44 12.45 17.97
C ALA A 160 -21.99 12.00 18.22
N TYR A 161 -21.05 12.52 17.44
CA TYR A 161 -19.63 12.18 17.51
C TYR A 161 -18.81 13.46 17.59
N VAL A 162 -17.94 13.55 18.57
CA VAL A 162 -17.03 14.67 18.75
C VAL A 162 -15.60 14.24 18.47
N HIS A 163 -14.84 15.06 17.75
CA HIS A 163 -13.45 14.76 17.40
C HIS A 163 -12.66 16.02 17.07
N GLY A 164 -11.34 15.91 17.14
CA GLY A 164 -10.40 16.90 16.63
C GLY A 164 -10.21 16.83 15.11
N PRO A 165 -9.14 17.42 14.57
CA PRO A 165 -8.81 17.34 13.15
C PRO A 165 -8.66 15.89 12.66
N ALA A 166 -9.17 15.64 11.45
CA ALA A 166 -9.04 14.32 10.84
C ALA A 166 -7.65 14.13 10.22
N GLU A 167 -7.14 12.90 10.28
CA GLU A 167 -5.86 12.52 9.70
C GLU A 167 -6.00 11.91 8.29
N PRO A 168 -4.97 12.03 7.43
CA PRO A 168 -5.01 11.46 6.09
C PRO A 168 -4.89 9.93 6.13
N GLY A 169 -5.77 9.24 5.39
CA GLY A 169 -5.68 7.79 5.17
C GLY A 169 -4.82 7.43 3.94
N ALA A 170 -4.68 6.11 3.68
CA ALA A 170 -3.90 5.61 2.55
C ALA A 170 -4.48 5.94 1.17
N GLY A 171 -5.79 6.27 1.10
CA GLY A 171 -6.48 6.49 -0.17
C GLY A 171 -6.62 5.23 -1.03
N GLY A 172 -6.82 5.39 -2.32
CA GLY A 172 -6.90 4.29 -3.28
C GLY A 172 -8.18 3.46 -3.20
N LEU A 173 -8.07 2.17 -3.56
CA LEU A 173 -9.16 1.20 -3.60
C LEU A 173 -8.87 0.01 -2.69
N PRO A 174 -9.90 -0.65 -2.11
CA PRO A 174 -9.70 -1.81 -1.25
C PRO A 174 -8.95 -2.94 -1.97
N THR A 175 -7.88 -3.46 -1.39
CA THR A 175 -7.13 -4.59 -1.96
C THR A 175 -8.05 -5.78 -2.23
N GLY A 176 -7.92 -6.37 -3.41
CA GLY A 176 -8.69 -7.53 -3.87
C GLY A 176 -9.93 -7.18 -4.70
N VAL A 177 -10.18 -5.91 -5.02
CA VAL A 177 -11.24 -5.53 -5.97
C VAL A 177 -10.74 -5.43 -7.41
N GLY A 178 -9.43 -5.29 -7.62
CA GLY A 178 -8.77 -5.11 -8.92
C GLY A 178 -8.13 -6.38 -9.49
N GLY A 179 -8.48 -7.56 -8.96
CA GLY A 179 -7.83 -8.81 -9.36
C GLY A 179 -6.49 -9.05 -8.66
N ARG A 180 -5.63 -9.88 -9.26
CA ARG A 180 -4.33 -10.27 -8.71
C ARG A 180 -3.23 -10.10 -9.75
N ALA A 181 -2.05 -9.64 -9.34
CA ALA A 181 -0.90 -9.48 -10.22
C ALA A 181 0.40 -9.98 -9.56
N MET A 182 1.35 -10.39 -10.38
CA MET A 182 2.66 -10.90 -9.98
C MET A 182 3.71 -9.81 -10.12
N CYS A 183 4.31 -9.39 -9.00
CA CYS A 183 5.40 -8.41 -8.99
C CYS A 183 6.76 -9.10 -9.05
N LEU A 184 7.61 -8.68 -9.98
CA LEU A 184 9.01 -9.04 -10.00
C LEU A 184 9.72 -8.22 -8.90
N LEU A 185 9.95 -8.84 -7.74
CA LEU A 185 10.46 -8.17 -6.56
C LEU A 185 11.97 -8.36 -6.42
N SER A 186 12.68 -7.26 -6.30
CA SER A 186 14.13 -7.20 -6.11
C SER A 186 14.47 -6.49 -4.79
N GLY A 187 15.76 -6.51 -4.39
CA GLY A 187 16.26 -5.80 -3.21
C GLY A 187 16.44 -4.29 -3.41
N GLY A 188 16.13 -3.74 -4.60
CA GLY A 188 16.21 -2.31 -4.90
C GLY A 188 15.01 -1.51 -4.40
N ILE A 189 15.07 -0.19 -4.59
CA ILE A 189 14.04 0.76 -4.16
C ILE A 189 12.76 0.63 -4.99
N ASP A 190 12.90 0.35 -6.29
CA ASP A 190 11.84 0.55 -7.28
C ASP A 190 10.73 -0.51 -7.19
N SER A 191 11.07 -1.79 -7.09
CA SER A 191 10.07 -2.87 -7.14
C SER A 191 9.10 -2.89 -5.94
N PRO A 192 9.50 -2.60 -4.67
CA PRO A 192 8.56 -2.45 -3.57
C PRO A 192 7.60 -1.27 -3.76
N VAL A 193 8.10 -0.14 -4.32
CA VAL A 193 7.27 1.02 -4.65
C VAL A 193 6.26 0.68 -5.74
N ALA A 194 6.68 -0.04 -6.80
CA ALA A 194 5.77 -0.52 -7.85
C ALA A 194 4.67 -1.42 -7.29
N ALA A 195 5.01 -2.38 -6.42
CA ALA A 195 4.06 -3.25 -5.76
C ALA A 195 3.04 -2.45 -4.93
N TYR A 196 3.49 -1.47 -4.12
CA TYR A 196 2.63 -0.58 -3.36
C TYR A 196 1.67 0.22 -4.25
N MET A 197 2.17 0.83 -5.32
CA MET A 197 1.37 1.67 -6.21
C MET A 197 0.23 0.89 -6.87
N ILE A 198 0.51 -0.34 -7.31
CA ILE A 198 -0.52 -1.20 -7.93
C ILE A 198 -1.46 -1.77 -6.85
N ALA A 199 -0.96 -2.14 -5.67
CA ALA A 199 -1.82 -2.54 -4.54
C ALA A 199 -2.81 -1.43 -4.15
N LYS A 200 -2.38 -0.16 -4.19
CA LYS A 200 -3.24 1.02 -3.96
C LYS A 200 -4.39 1.14 -4.96
N ARG A 201 -4.30 0.50 -6.13
CA ARG A 201 -5.40 0.41 -7.12
C ARG A 201 -6.32 -0.80 -6.87
N GLY A 202 -6.22 -1.45 -5.71
CA GLY A 202 -7.07 -2.55 -5.30
C GLY A 202 -6.63 -3.92 -5.77
N VAL A 203 -5.42 -4.06 -6.31
CA VAL A 203 -4.87 -5.32 -6.81
C VAL A 203 -4.24 -6.12 -5.66
N GLU A 204 -4.53 -7.42 -5.58
CA GLU A 204 -3.79 -8.34 -4.72
C GLU A 204 -2.41 -8.61 -5.32
N ILE A 205 -1.36 -8.51 -4.51
CA ILE A 205 0.01 -8.70 -4.95
C ILE A 205 0.50 -10.10 -4.57
N ALA A 206 1.05 -10.81 -5.55
CA ALA A 206 1.97 -11.92 -5.36
C ALA A 206 3.34 -11.49 -5.89
N CYS A 207 4.41 -12.08 -5.40
CA CYS A 207 5.76 -11.74 -5.84
C CYS A 207 6.50 -12.93 -6.39
N VAL A 208 7.44 -12.66 -7.30
CA VAL A 208 8.49 -13.57 -7.74
C VAL A 208 9.84 -12.88 -7.50
N HIS A 209 10.77 -13.61 -6.90
CA HIS A 209 12.16 -13.20 -6.70
C HIS A 209 13.10 -14.21 -7.33
N PHE A 210 14.10 -13.73 -8.06
CA PHE A 210 15.14 -14.55 -8.69
C PHE A 210 16.39 -14.57 -7.82
N PHE A 211 16.80 -15.75 -7.39
CA PHE A 211 17.91 -15.95 -6.46
C PHE A 211 19.03 -16.76 -7.11
N SER A 212 20.25 -16.24 -7.07
CA SER A 212 21.40 -16.79 -7.79
C SER A 212 22.52 -17.25 -6.84
N TYR A 213 22.21 -18.17 -5.93
CA TYR A 213 23.23 -18.81 -5.09
C TYR A 213 24.22 -19.62 -5.95
N PRO A 214 25.55 -19.59 -5.70
CA PRO A 214 26.23 -18.88 -4.59
C PRO A 214 26.64 -17.43 -4.90
N TYR A 215 26.31 -16.88 -6.06
CA TYR A 215 26.71 -15.54 -6.48
C TYR A 215 26.03 -14.43 -5.68
N THR A 216 24.80 -14.67 -5.21
CA THR A 216 24.10 -13.78 -4.27
C THR A 216 24.01 -14.44 -2.90
N SER A 217 24.11 -13.62 -1.85
CA SER A 217 24.11 -14.10 -0.46
C SER A 217 22.70 -14.42 0.04
N GLN A 218 22.60 -15.22 1.11
CA GLN A 218 21.33 -15.42 1.82
C GLN A 218 20.75 -14.09 2.33
N LEU A 219 21.61 -13.17 2.80
CA LEU A 219 21.19 -11.83 3.24
C LEU A 219 20.54 -11.01 2.12
N ALA A 220 20.91 -11.21 0.85
CA ALA A 220 20.23 -10.57 -0.28
C ALA A 220 18.81 -11.10 -0.44
N LYS A 221 18.58 -12.41 -0.28
CA LYS A 221 17.26 -13.02 -0.27
C LYS A 221 16.42 -12.53 0.92
N ASP A 222 17.02 -12.52 2.12
CA ASP A 222 16.35 -12.07 3.36
C ASP A 222 15.92 -10.61 3.25
N LYS A 223 16.75 -9.75 2.65
CA LYS A 223 16.40 -8.36 2.30
C LYS A 223 15.12 -8.26 1.45
N VAL A 224 14.99 -9.09 0.43
CA VAL A 224 13.80 -9.09 -0.44
C VAL A 224 12.56 -9.57 0.31
N ILE A 225 12.69 -10.58 1.17
CA ILE A 225 11.60 -11.07 2.01
C ILE A 225 11.15 -9.97 2.99
N GLU A 226 12.10 -9.25 3.59
CA GLU A 226 11.80 -8.13 4.48
C GLU A 226 11.10 -6.99 3.74
N LEU A 227 11.54 -6.63 2.52
CA LEU A 227 10.85 -5.66 1.67
C LEU A 227 9.41 -6.09 1.36
N ALA A 228 9.20 -7.38 1.05
CA ALA A 228 7.86 -7.93 0.88
C ALA A 228 7.02 -7.77 2.15
N ARG A 229 7.58 -8.08 3.33
CA ARG A 229 6.92 -7.93 4.63
C ARG A 229 6.46 -6.48 4.85
N LEU A 230 7.34 -5.51 4.61
CA LEU A 230 7.02 -4.08 4.76
C LEU A 230 5.88 -3.63 3.82
N VAL A 231 5.88 -4.10 2.56
CA VAL A 231 4.79 -3.79 1.61
C VAL A 231 3.46 -4.39 2.08
N THR A 232 3.46 -5.53 2.78
CA THR A 232 2.23 -6.15 3.29
C THR A 232 1.50 -5.31 4.34
N LYS A 233 2.16 -4.32 4.94
CA LYS A 233 1.51 -3.30 5.77
C LYS A 233 0.32 -2.66 5.04
N TYR A 234 0.41 -2.50 3.73
CA TYR A 234 -0.61 -1.87 2.88
C TYR A 234 -1.40 -2.90 2.07
N SER A 235 -0.70 -3.83 1.39
CA SER A 235 -1.32 -4.79 0.46
C SER A 235 -2.02 -5.97 1.14
N GLY A 236 -1.76 -6.19 2.44
CA GLY A 236 -2.11 -7.42 3.14
C GLY A 236 -1.11 -8.54 2.85
N LYS A 237 -1.32 -9.74 3.40
CA LYS A 237 -0.42 -10.89 3.22
C LYS A 237 -0.17 -11.19 1.74
N MET A 238 1.04 -11.62 1.40
CA MET A 238 1.41 -12.04 0.05
C MET A 238 2.23 -13.33 0.06
N THR A 239 2.38 -13.94 -1.11
CA THR A 239 3.30 -15.06 -1.35
C THR A 239 4.45 -14.56 -2.22
N VAL A 240 5.67 -14.86 -1.80
CA VAL A 240 6.89 -14.65 -2.59
C VAL A 240 7.34 -16.00 -3.14
N ASN A 241 7.40 -16.13 -4.46
CA ASN A 241 7.91 -17.29 -5.17
C ASN A 241 9.41 -17.05 -5.43
N VAL A 242 10.29 -17.76 -4.73
CA VAL A 242 11.73 -17.66 -4.92
C VAL A 242 12.16 -18.69 -5.94
N VAL A 243 12.73 -18.23 -7.05
CA VAL A 243 13.16 -19.05 -8.20
C VAL A 243 14.68 -19.10 -8.21
N SER A 244 15.26 -20.33 -8.22
CA SER A 244 16.68 -20.52 -8.47
C SER A 244 17.04 -20.12 -9.89
N PHE A 245 18.00 -19.20 -10.05
CA PHE A 245 18.26 -18.58 -11.35
C PHE A 245 19.69 -18.75 -11.85
N THR A 246 20.57 -19.34 -11.05
CA THR A 246 22.01 -19.52 -11.32
C THR A 246 22.25 -20.27 -12.63
N GLU A 247 21.60 -21.41 -12.86
CA GLU A 247 21.77 -22.23 -14.06
C GLU A 247 21.47 -21.45 -15.34
N ILE A 248 20.40 -20.64 -15.33
CA ILE A 248 20.03 -19.80 -16.47
C ILE A 248 21.10 -18.74 -16.73
N GLN A 249 21.59 -18.09 -15.68
CA GLN A 249 22.65 -17.07 -15.83
C GLN A 249 23.95 -17.67 -16.38
N GLU A 250 24.37 -18.83 -15.89
CA GLU A 250 25.53 -19.53 -16.40
C GLU A 250 25.35 -19.97 -17.86
N ALA A 251 24.17 -20.52 -18.19
CA ALA A 251 23.86 -20.89 -19.57
C ALA A 251 23.92 -19.67 -20.53
N ILE A 252 23.41 -18.51 -20.11
CA ILE A 252 23.48 -17.27 -20.89
C ILE A 252 24.94 -16.82 -21.04
N ARG A 253 25.71 -16.79 -19.94
CA ARG A 253 27.12 -16.39 -19.95
C ARG A 253 27.94 -17.23 -20.92
N ASP A 254 27.71 -18.55 -20.92
CA ASP A 254 28.54 -19.50 -21.66
C ASP A 254 28.14 -19.62 -23.15
N ASN A 255 26.90 -19.27 -23.52
CA ASN A 255 26.36 -19.53 -24.86
C ASN A 255 25.87 -18.27 -25.60
N CYS A 256 25.87 -17.08 -25.00
CA CYS A 256 25.36 -15.86 -25.61
C CYS A 256 26.42 -14.75 -25.65
N PRO A 257 26.34 -13.81 -26.60
CA PRO A 257 27.22 -12.64 -26.59
C PRO A 257 27.01 -11.77 -25.38
N GLU A 258 28.10 -11.33 -24.73
CA GLU A 258 28.09 -10.57 -23.47
C GLU A 258 27.16 -9.33 -23.53
N GLU A 259 27.17 -8.59 -24.63
CA GLU A 259 26.36 -7.36 -24.79
C GLU A 259 24.83 -7.60 -24.64
N PHE A 260 24.36 -8.82 -24.89
CA PHE A 260 22.96 -9.21 -24.78
C PHE A 260 22.60 -9.88 -23.45
N PHE A 261 23.57 -10.13 -22.58
CA PHE A 261 23.37 -10.89 -21.34
C PHE A 261 22.14 -10.39 -20.54
N THR A 262 22.11 -9.12 -20.19
CA THR A 262 21.03 -8.54 -19.37
C THR A 262 19.67 -8.63 -20.07
N LEU A 263 19.61 -8.44 -21.37
CA LEU A 263 18.37 -8.52 -22.15
C LEU A 263 17.80 -9.93 -22.16
N ILE A 264 18.64 -10.94 -22.45
CA ILE A 264 18.24 -12.35 -22.49
C ILE A 264 17.84 -12.80 -21.08
N MET A 265 18.62 -12.46 -20.06
CA MET A 265 18.32 -12.73 -18.65
C MET A 265 16.92 -12.18 -18.28
N ARG A 266 16.62 -10.93 -18.60
CA ARG A 266 15.30 -10.33 -18.32
C ARG A 266 14.17 -11.00 -19.09
N ARG A 267 14.41 -11.47 -20.32
CA ARG A 267 13.42 -12.25 -21.08
C ARG A 267 13.07 -13.57 -20.37
N PHE A 268 14.06 -14.28 -19.81
CA PHE A 268 13.80 -15.46 -18.97
C PHE A 268 12.99 -15.08 -17.71
N MET A 269 13.39 -14.01 -17.01
CA MET A 269 12.66 -13.56 -15.84
C MET A 269 11.20 -13.24 -16.14
N MET A 270 10.93 -12.53 -17.23
CA MET A 270 9.57 -12.17 -17.64
C MET A 270 8.74 -13.41 -18.01
N GLU A 271 9.31 -14.34 -18.76
CA GLU A 271 8.61 -15.57 -19.18
C GLU A 271 8.32 -16.49 -17.98
N ILE A 272 9.29 -16.72 -17.09
CA ILE A 272 9.11 -17.50 -15.85
C ILE A 272 8.04 -16.86 -14.98
N SER A 273 8.13 -15.53 -14.79
CA SER A 273 7.15 -14.78 -14.00
C SER A 273 5.74 -14.93 -14.54
N GLN A 274 5.57 -14.88 -15.86
CA GLN A 274 4.27 -15.09 -16.49
C GLN A 274 3.73 -16.51 -16.27
N ARG A 275 4.57 -17.54 -16.38
CA ARG A 275 4.15 -18.93 -16.14
C ARG A 275 3.69 -19.13 -14.70
N ILE A 276 4.43 -18.58 -13.72
CA ILE A 276 4.03 -18.59 -12.31
C ILE A 276 2.75 -17.76 -12.11
N ALA A 277 2.66 -16.59 -12.73
CA ALA A 277 1.48 -15.72 -12.65
C ALA A 277 0.21 -16.41 -13.12
N LYS A 278 0.25 -17.05 -14.30
CA LYS A 278 -0.87 -17.82 -14.84
C LYS A 278 -1.27 -18.99 -13.93
N HIS A 279 -0.29 -19.73 -13.40
CA HIS A 279 -0.53 -20.81 -12.45
C HIS A 279 -1.18 -20.32 -11.15
N ASP A 280 -0.73 -19.17 -10.61
CA ASP A 280 -1.22 -18.61 -9.36
C ASP A 280 -2.47 -17.70 -9.54
N GLY A 281 -3.05 -17.65 -10.75
CA GLY A 281 -4.26 -16.89 -11.07
C GLY A 281 -4.05 -15.36 -11.10
N CYS A 282 -2.84 -14.90 -11.41
CA CYS A 282 -2.53 -13.50 -11.63
C CYS A 282 -2.81 -13.09 -13.08
N GLY A 283 -3.51 -11.97 -13.29
CA GLY A 283 -3.87 -11.46 -14.61
C GLY A 283 -2.87 -10.49 -15.23
N ALA A 284 -1.81 -10.11 -14.51
CA ALA A 284 -0.79 -9.16 -14.98
C ALA A 284 0.55 -9.39 -14.29
N LEU A 285 1.63 -8.86 -14.88
CA LEU A 285 2.92 -8.66 -14.23
C LEU A 285 3.07 -7.21 -13.76
N ILE A 286 3.91 -7.01 -12.74
CA ILE A 286 4.30 -5.69 -12.25
C ILE A 286 5.82 -5.64 -12.25
N THR A 287 6.40 -4.59 -12.82
CA THR A 287 7.85 -4.36 -12.80
C THR A 287 8.16 -2.98 -12.23
N GLY A 288 9.32 -2.86 -11.59
CA GLY A 288 9.88 -1.59 -11.12
C GLY A 288 10.69 -0.86 -12.19
N GLU A 289 10.41 -1.08 -13.47
CA GLU A 289 11.12 -0.43 -14.56
C GLU A 289 10.82 1.06 -14.65
N ASN A 290 11.90 1.83 -14.87
CA ASN A 290 11.84 3.27 -15.06
C ASN A 290 12.60 3.62 -16.33
N LEU A 291 12.03 4.46 -17.20
CA LEU A 291 12.62 4.79 -18.50
C LEU A 291 13.93 5.58 -18.31
N GLY A 292 15.01 5.09 -18.90
CA GLY A 292 16.31 5.76 -18.94
C GLY A 292 17.14 5.70 -17.64
N GLN A 293 16.69 4.96 -16.63
CA GLN A 293 17.44 4.86 -15.37
C GLN A 293 18.72 4.02 -15.50
N VAL A 294 18.68 2.93 -16.26
CA VAL A 294 19.82 2.06 -16.57
C VAL A 294 19.82 1.63 -18.04
N ALA A 295 20.93 1.09 -18.53
CA ALA A 295 21.13 0.73 -19.94
C ALA A 295 20.09 -0.29 -20.49
N SER A 296 19.51 -1.12 -19.64
CA SER A 296 18.46 -2.08 -19.99
C SER A 296 17.04 -1.50 -19.94
N GLN A 297 16.87 -0.22 -19.61
CA GLN A 297 15.58 0.47 -19.47
C GLN A 297 15.42 1.56 -20.56
N THR A 298 15.86 1.27 -21.77
CA THR A 298 15.50 2.04 -22.97
C THR A 298 14.19 1.52 -23.55
N MET A 299 13.51 2.31 -24.38
CA MET A 299 12.26 1.88 -25.04
C MET A 299 12.44 0.58 -25.83
N GLU A 300 13.54 0.49 -26.58
CA GLU A 300 13.86 -0.69 -27.40
C GLU A 300 14.15 -1.91 -26.51
N ALA A 301 14.91 -1.75 -25.42
CA ALA A 301 15.21 -2.83 -24.49
C ALA A 301 13.93 -3.33 -23.77
N MET A 302 13.09 -2.43 -23.30
CA MET A 302 11.81 -2.77 -22.65
C MET A 302 10.85 -3.46 -23.64
N ALA A 303 10.78 -3.01 -24.89
CA ALA A 303 9.99 -3.66 -25.93
C ALA A 303 10.43 -5.10 -26.17
N VAL A 304 11.74 -5.33 -26.28
CA VAL A 304 12.32 -6.67 -26.52
C VAL A 304 12.13 -7.59 -25.30
N THR A 305 12.30 -7.10 -24.07
CA THR A 305 12.12 -7.90 -22.86
C THR A 305 10.65 -8.22 -22.62
N GLY A 306 9.72 -7.31 -22.92
CA GLY A 306 8.28 -7.52 -22.83
C GLY A 306 7.70 -8.43 -23.92
N ALA A 307 8.40 -8.63 -25.04
CA ALA A 307 7.89 -9.40 -26.19
C ALA A 307 7.65 -10.89 -25.93
N VAL A 308 8.11 -11.44 -24.79
CA VAL A 308 7.88 -12.83 -24.37
C VAL A 308 6.62 -12.98 -23.52
N VAL A 309 5.93 -11.89 -23.20
CA VAL A 309 4.78 -11.86 -22.29
C VAL A 309 3.51 -11.56 -23.08
N ASP A 310 2.44 -12.33 -22.83
CA ASP A 310 1.12 -12.18 -23.45
C ASP A 310 0.04 -11.64 -22.50
N ILE A 311 0.38 -11.39 -21.23
CA ILE A 311 -0.48 -10.72 -20.24
C ILE A 311 -0.03 -9.27 -20.02
N PRO A 312 -0.89 -8.38 -19.54
CA PRO A 312 -0.51 -6.99 -19.26
C PRO A 312 0.70 -6.87 -18.33
N ILE A 313 1.58 -5.92 -18.62
CA ILE A 313 2.72 -5.53 -17.79
C ILE A 313 2.43 -4.13 -17.23
N PHE A 314 2.32 -4.01 -15.92
CA PHE A 314 2.16 -2.72 -15.24
C PHE A 314 3.54 -2.18 -14.84
N MET A 315 3.87 -1.01 -15.36
CA MET A 315 5.11 -0.28 -15.10
C MET A 315 4.78 1.07 -14.44
N PRO A 316 4.36 1.08 -13.17
CA PRO A 316 3.85 2.32 -12.54
C PRO A 316 4.89 3.42 -12.38
N LEU A 317 6.18 3.08 -12.51
CA LEU A 317 7.30 3.99 -12.27
C LEU A 317 7.90 4.58 -13.54
N VAL A 318 7.41 4.21 -14.71
CA VAL A 318 8.06 4.49 -15.99
C VAL A 318 8.33 5.98 -16.26
N GLY A 319 7.54 6.87 -15.71
CA GLY A 319 7.67 8.32 -15.87
C GLY A 319 8.07 9.06 -14.59
N MET A 320 8.51 8.36 -13.55
CA MET A 320 8.87 8.97 -12.26
C MET A 320 10.37 9.28 -12.19
N ASP A 321 10.74 10.37 -11.53
CA ASP A 321 12.13 10.63 -11.20
C ASP A 321 12.59 9.92 -9.91
N LYS A 322 13.90 10.00 -9.63
CA LYS A 322 14.50 9.29 -8.49
C LYS A 322 14.01 9.84 -7.14
N GLU A 323 13.75 11.13 -7.04
CA GLU A 323 13.33 11.77 -5.78
C GLU A 323 11.88 11.42 -5.44
N GLU A 324 11.01 11.35 -6.46
CA GLU A 324 9.63 10.87 -6.31
C GLU A 324 9.60 9.43 -5.77
N LEU A 325 10.44 8.55 -6.32
CA LEU A 325 10.58 7.17 -5.88
C LEU A 325 11.06 7.06 -4.43
N VAL A 326 12.12 7.79 -4.08
CA VAL A 326 12.67 7.84 -2.72
C VAL A 326 11.65 8.36 -1.71
N THR A 327 10.87 9.37 -2.10
CA THR A 327 9.80 9.92 -1.25
C THR A 327 8.74 8.88 -0.94
N ILE A 328 8.31 8.10 -1.95
CA ILE A 328 7.33 7.02 -1.73
C ILE A 328 7.97 5.90 -0.91
N ALA A 329 9.20 5.47 -1.22
CA ALA A 329 9.90 4.42 -0.48
C ALA A 329 10.05 4.76 1.01
N ARG A 330 10.37 6.02 1.33
CA ARG A 330 10.42 6.52 2.71
C ARG A 330 9.04 6.48 3.38
N LYS A 331 8.00 6.95 2.68
CA LYS A 331 6.62 6.93 3.18
C LYS A 331 6.14 5.52 3.53
N ILE A 332 6.50 4.52 2.73
CA ILE A 332 6.06 3.13 2.95
C ILE A 332 7.03 2.33 3.83
N GLY A 333 8.12 2.94 4.29
CA GLY A 333 9.10 2.34 5.20
C GLY A 333 10.05 1.32 4.55
N THR A 334 10.18 1.30 3.20
CA THR A 334 11.04 0.34 2.49
C THR A 334 12.43 0.87 2.18
N LEU A 335 12.65 2.20 2.30
CA LEU A 335 13.90 2.83 1.87
C LEU A 335 15.12 2.27 2.60
N GLU A 336 15.10 2.24 3.94
CA GLU A 336 16.23 1.83 4.77
C GLU A 336 16.66 0.39 4.47
N THR A 337 15.70 -0.51 4.31
CA THR A 337 15.97 -1.90 3.91
C THR A 337 16.51 -1.95 2.48
N SER A 338 15.95 -1.17 1.54
CA SER A 338 16.36 -1.18 0.14
C SER A 338 17.82 -0.75 -0.08
N ILE A 339 18.35 0.15 0.75
CA ILE A 339 19.73 0.66 0.62
C ILE A 339 20.79 -0.23 1.30
N LEU A 340 20.40 -1.32 1.96
CA LEU A 340 21.36 -2.27 2.53
C LEU A 340 22.27 -2.85 1.42
N PRO A 341 23.58 -3.06 1.68
CA PRO A 341 24.58 -3.38 0.67
C PRO A 341 24.60 -4.86 0.25
N TYR A 342 23.40 -5.43 0.02
CA TYR A 342 23.27 -6.80 -0.47
C TYR A 342 22.80 -6.77 -1.93
N GLU A 343 23.64 -7.33 -2.82
CA GLU A 343 23.45 -7.25 -4.26
C GLU A 343 22.42 -8.25 -4.77
N ASP A 344 21.63 -7.81 -5.77
CA ASP A 344 20.66 -8.64 -6.48
C ASP A 344 21.29 -9.49 -7.58
N CYS A 345 20.57 -10.51 -8.05
CA CYS A 345 21.02 -11.38 -9.13
C CYS A 345 21.33 -10.62 -10.44
N CYS A 346 20.73 -9.47 -10.67
CA CYS A 346 20.92 -8.68 -11.89
C CYS A 346 22.32 -8.05 -12.03
N THR A 347 23.08 -7.96 -10.92
CA THR A 347 24.43 -7.36 -10.92
C THR A 347 25.56 -8.39 -11.08
N VAL A 348 25.26 -9.68 -10.96
CA VAL A 348 26.26 -10.77 -10.92
C VAL A 348 27.12 -10.85 -12.20
N PHE A 349 26.50 -10.75 -13.38
CA PHE A 349 27.17 -10.84 -14.69
C PHE A 349 26.88 -9.62 -15.55
N THR A 350 27.15 -8.43 -15.03
CA THR A 350 26.88 -7.19 -15.76
C THR A 350 27.84 -7.01 -16.94
N PRO A 351 27.35 -6.86 -18.20
CA PRO A 351 28.19 -6.66 -19.37
C PRO A 351 28.92 -5.31 -19.31
N LYS A 352 30.17 -5.28 -19.80
CA LYS A 352 30.93 -4.02 -19.90
C LYS A 352 30.30 -3.02 -20.88
N HIS A 353 29.73 -3.52 -21.96
CA HIS A 353 29.10 -2.72 -23.01
C HIS A 353 27.71 -3.26 -23.33
N PRO A 354 26.70 -2.96 -22.54
CA PRO A 354 25.35 -3.48 -22.76
C PRO A 354 24.72 -2.90 -24.03
N LYS A 355 23.94 -3.72 -24.75
CA LYS A 355 23.18 -3.29 -25.93
C LYS A 355 21.99 -2.43 -25.53
N THR A 356 22.05 -1.14 -25.79
CA THR A 356 21.00 -0.17 -25.40
C THR A 356 19.89 -0.01 -26.45
N LYS A 357 20.16 -0.32 -27.71
CA LYS A 357 19.18 -0.26 -28.81
C LYS A 357 19.07 -1.62 -29.52
N PRO A 358 18.55 -2.65 -28.82
CA PRO A 358 18.37 -3.98 -29.42
C PRO A 358 17.17 -4.00 -30.36
N THR A 359 17.24 -4.84 -31.39
CA THR A 359 16.05 -5.30 -32.11
C THR A 359 15.68 -6.69 -31.64
N LEU A 360 14.40 -7.06 -31.75
CA LEU A 360 13.95 -8.40 -31.35
C LEU A 360 14.69 -9.50 -32.11
N GLY A 361 14.92 -9.30 -33.43
CA GLY A 361 15.66 -10.25 -34.26
C GLY A 361 17.10 -10.47 -33.77
N GLN A 362 17.79 -9.40 -33.33
CA GLN A 362 19.14 -9.53 -32.78
C GLN A 362 19.17 -10.37 -31.53
N VAL A 363 18.20 -10.13 -30.58
CA VAL A 363 18.15 -10.88 -29.33
C VAL A 363 17.76 -12.33 -29.55
N LEU A 364 16.80 -12.61 -30.45
CA LEU A 364 16.41 -13.99 -30.80
C LEU A 364 17.60 -14.75 -31.43
N ASN A 365 18.40 -14.08 -32.28
CA ASN A 365 19.62 -14.70 -32.82
C ASN A 365 20.68 -14.92 -31.72
N ALA A 366 20.81 -14.02 -30.75
CA ALA A 366 21.77 -14.15 -29.66
C ALA A 366 21.42 -15.30 -28.70
N GLU A 367 20.13 -15.56 -28.46
CA GLU A 367 19.65 -16.61 -27.56
C GLU A 367 19.37 -17.98 -28.25
N LYS A 368 19.55 -18.10 -29.55
CA LYS A 368 19.17 -19.29 -30.36
C LYS A 368 19.81 -20.62 -29.93
N ASN A 369 20.99 -20.54 -29.31
CA ASN A 369 21.72 -21.72 -28.84
C ASN A 369 21.28 -22.21 -27.43
N LEU A 370 20.37 -21.49 -26.78
CA LEU A 370 19.84 -21.88 -25.47
C LEU A 370 18.61 -22.78 -25.65
N ASP A 371 18.59 -23.90 -24.92
CA ASP A 371 17.38 -24.66 -24.74
C ASP A 371 16.49 -23.97 -23.68
N ARG A 372 15.78 -22.92 -24.14
CA ARG A 372 14.95 -22.09 -23.27
C ARG A 372 13.92 -22.89 -22.49
N GLU A 373 13.23 -23.82 -23.16
CA GLU A 373 12.14 -24.56 -22.53
C GLU A 373 12.65 -25.49 -21.42
N ALA A 374 13.76 -26.20 -21.66
CA ALA A 374 14.38 -27.02 -20.65
C ALA A 374 14.87 -26.23 -19.43
N LEU A 375 15.51 -25.05 -19.67
CA LEU A 375 15.98 -24.16 -18.59
C LEU A 375 14.82 -23.63 -17.75
N ILE A 376 13.76 -23.18 -18.40
CA ILE A 376 12.57 -22.65 -17.72
C ILE A 376 11.85 -23.75 -16.92
N THR A 377 11.71 -24.95 -17.51
CA THR A 377 11.07 -26.08 -16.83
C THR A 377 11.80 -26.41 -15.52
N ARG A 378 13.14 -26.55 -15.54
CA ARG A 378 13.93 -26.83 -14.35
C ARG A 378 13.83 -25.70 -13.30
N ALA A 379 13.79 -24.44 -13.73
CA ALA A 379 13.62 -23.31 -12.81
C ALA A 379 12.23 -23.33 -12.12
N LEU A 380 11.20 -23.81 -12.82
CA LEU A 380 9.83 -23.92 -12.28
C LEU A 380 9.63 -25.12 -11.35
N GLU A 381 10.43 -26.18 -11.46
CA GLU A 381 10.32 -27.40 -10.62
C GLU A 381 10.68 -27.16 -9.15
N ASN A 382 11.56 -26.19 -8.87
CA ASN A 382 12.14 -25.97 -7.54
C ASN A 382 11.83 -24.57 -6.99
N ILE A 383 10.56 -24.14 -7.08
CA ILE A 383 10.13 -22.85 -6.52
C ILE A 383 9.90 -22.98 -5.02
N GLU A 384 10.63 -22.16 -4.23
CA GLU A 384 10.36 -22.00 -2.82
C GLU A 384 9.25 -20.95 -2.62
N LYS A 385 8.16 -21.32 -1.95
CA LYS A 385 7.02 -20.42 -1.67
C LYS A 385 7.04 -19.95 -0.23
N ILE A 386 7.28 -18.65 -0.03
CA ILE A 386 7.33 -18.01 1.29
C ILE A 386 6.07 -17.15 1.43
N LYS A 387 5.28 -17.40 2.48
CA LYS A 387 4.14 -16.55 2.85
C LYS A 387 4.63 -15.47 3.79
N VAL A 388 4.24 -14.22 3.54
CA VAL A 388 4.71 -13.06 4.28
C VAL A 388 3.52 -12.19 4.70
N ALA A 389 3.55 -11.72 5.95
CA ALA A 389 2.60 -10.77 6.51
C ALA A 389 3.31 -9.74 7.39
N TYR A 390 2.75 -8.55 7.55
CA TYR A 390 3.38 -7.44 8.28
C TYR A 390 3.68 -7.75 9.75
N HIS A 391 2.84 -8.58 10.38
CA HIS A 391 2.99 -8.98 11.78
C HIS A 391 3.92 -10.19 11.98
N ASP A 392 4.49 -10.74 10.91
CA ASP A 392 5.55 -11.74 11.04
C ASP A 392 6.80 -11.07 11.63
N GLU A 393 7.65 -11.85 12.29
CA GLU A 393 8.93 -11.36 12.79
C GLU A 393 9.77 -10.80 11.63
N PRO A 394 10.50 -9.68 11.84
CA PRO A 394 11.44 -9.17 10.85
C PRO A 394 12.48 -10.24 10.49
N VAL A 395 12.85 -10.27 9.21
CA VAL A 395 13.83 -11.27 8.69
C VAL A 395 15.26 -10.73 8.76
N LEU A 396 15.41 -9.40 8.90
CA LEU A 396 16.69 -8.68 9.04
C LEU A 396 16.70 -7.84 10.31
#